data_5ba44fc483f0014295b46a2764570404
#
_entry.id   5ba44fc483f0014295b46a2764570404
#
_cell.length_a   1.000
_cell.length_b   1.000
_cell.length_c   1.000
_cell.angle_alpha   90.00
_cell.angle_beta   90.00
_cell.angle_gamma   90.00
#
_symmetry.space_group_name_H-M   'P 1'
#
loop_
_entity.id
_entity.type
_entity.pdbx_description
1 polymer ?
#
loop_
_entity_poly.entity_id
_entity_poly.type
_entity_poly.pdbx_seq_one_letter_code
_entity_poly.pdbx_strand_id
1 'polypeptide(L)'
;MHFLTEHEYAVVTRCADLMLPPHGDFPGGGVAGTAEYVDRTLGAFDFDPPRIWAGGPYSGRFGGDARFSEFLALSRLEELAWRTRIEGSRGIAEREWNGAVRGWQEVYRDGIAALGAGFLDRDGADQEAALAVVPEFADLLFEHACEACYGAPEYGGNRDLAA
;
A
#
# COMPACT_ATOMS: atom_id res chain seq x y z
N MET A 1 11.46 -1.73 -6.32
CA MET A 1 10.61 -0.58 -6.00
C MET A 1 10.00 -0.10 -7.30
N HIS A 2 8.69 0.17 -7.29
CA HIS A 2 7.93 0.55 -8.49
C HIS A 2 7.41 1.98 -8.40
N PHE A 3 6.96 2.39 -7.21
CA PHE A 3 6.40 3.71 -6.97
C PHE A 3 7.20 4.51 -5.93
N LEU A 4 7.57 3.89 -4.81
CA LEU A 4 8.29 4.53 -3.72
C LEU A 4 9.79 4.67 -4.05
N THR A 5 10.40 5.78 -3.63
CA THR A 5 11.86 5.90 -3.54
C THR A 5 12.39 5.08 -2.35
N GLU A 6 13.70 4.88 -2.26
CA GLU A 6 14.33 4.17 -1.12
C GLU A 6 14.01 4.84 0.22
N HIS A 7 14.02 6.18 0.25
CA HIS A 7 13.67 6.93 1.45
C HIS A 7 12.21 6.76 1.83
N GLU A 8 11.29 6.92 0.88
CA GLU A 8 9.85 6.74 1.12
C GLU A 8 9.52 5.32 1.57
N TYR A 9 10.17 4.32 0.97
CA TYR A 9 10.04 2.92 1.39
C TYR A 9 10.48 2.73 2.85
N ALA A 10 11.60 3.32 3.26
CA ALA A 10 12.07 3.27 4.64
C ALA A 10 11.11 3.97 5.61
N VAL A 11 10.55 5.13 5.21
CA VAL A 11 9.54 5.85 6.00
C VAL A 11 8.28 4.99 6.18
N VAL A 12 7.75 4.41 5.10
CA VAL A 12 6.56 3.53 5.18
C VAL A 12 6.84 2.30 6.05
N THR A 13 8.02 1.68 5.92
CA THR A 13 8.43 0.55 6.77
C THR A 13 8.41 0.96 8.25
N ARG A 14 9.01 2.12 8.58
CA ARG A 14 9.06 2.60 9.96
C ARG A 14 7.68 2.94 10.51
N CYS A 15 6.84 3.62 9.74
CA CYS A 15 5.46 3.93 10.14
C CYS A 15 4.65 2.65 10.39
N ALA A 16 4.81 1.62 9.56
CA ALA A 16 4.15 0.35 9.75
C ALA A 16 4.57 -0.36 11.04
N ASP A 17 5.85 -0.29 11.43
CA ASP A 17 6.32 -0.83 12.72
C ASP A 17 5.81 -0.03 13.93
N LEU A 18 5.57 1.27 13.78
CA LEU A 18 4.93 2.08 14.84
C LEU A 18 3.46 1.70 15.04
N MET A 19 2.74 1.42 13.95
CA MET A 19 1.32 1.07 13.98
C MET A 19 1.06 -0.37 14.39
N LEU A 20 1.89 -1.29 13.91
CA LEU A 20 1.84 -2.71 14.17
C LEU A 20 3.20 -3.17 14.73
N PRO A 21 3.48 -2.88 16.00
CA PRO A 21 4.78 -3.18 16.60
C PRO A 21 5.02 -4.69 16.74
N PRO A 22 6.27 -5.13 16.79
CA PRO A 22 6.60 -6.53 17.06
C PRO A 22 5.97 -7.01 18.36
N HIS A 23 5.35 -8.19 18.34
CA HIS A 23 4.76 -8.80 19.51
C HIS A 23 4.74 -10.34 19.42
N GLY A 24 5.27 -11.04 20.42
CA GLY A 24 5.41 -12.48 20.35
C GLY A 24 6.23 -12.91 19.14
N ASP A 25 5.65 -13.77 18.30
CA ASP A 25 6.26 -14.24 17.06
C ASP A 25 6.02 -13.29 15.86
N PHE A 26 5.16 -12.29 16.02
CA PHE A 26 4.92 -11.29 14.98
C PHE A 26 6.08 -10.28 14.89
N PRO A 27 6.75 -10.17 13.74
CA PRO A 27 7.99 -9.40 13.62
C PRO A 27 7.79 -7.89 13.50
N GLY A 28 6.55 -7.40 13.41
CA GLY A 28 6.20 -6.02 13.13
C GLY A 28 5.74 -5.79 11.69
N GLY A 29 4.90 -4.77 11.49
CA GLY A 29 4.28 -4.47 10.19
C GLY A 29 5.28 -4.15 9.08
N GLY A 30 6.37 -3.46 9.42
CA GLY A 30 7.42 -3.14 8.47
C GLY A 30 8.17 -4.40 8.01
N VAL A 31 8.59 -5.26 8.95
CA VAL A 31 9.28 -6.52 8.64
C VAL A 31 8.36 -7.50 7.91
N ALA A 32 7.07 -7.52 8.27
CA ALA A 32 6.06 -8.34 7.59
C ALA A 32 5.83 -7.96 6.11
N GLY A 33 6.32 -6.79 5.67
CA GLY A 33 6.36 -6.42 4.25
C GLY A 33 5.36 -5.36 3.82
N THR A 34 4.83 -4.54 4.73
CA THR A 34 3.87 -3.47 4.40
C THR A 34 4.38 -2.55 3.28
N ALA A 35 5.64 -2.10 3.35
CA ALA A 35 6.18 -1.20 2.33
C ALA A 35 6.27 -1.85 0.94
N GLU A 36 6.52 -3.16 0.87
CA GLU A 36 6.49 -3.90 -0.39
C GLU A 36 5.07 -3.99 -0.96
N TYR A 37 4.09 -4.28 -0.10
CA TYR A 37 2.68 -4.30 -0.49
C TYR A 37 2.23 -2.94 -1.04
N VAL A 38 2.54 -1.86 -0.31
CA VAL A 38 2.22 -0.47 -0.71
C VAL A 38 2.87 -0.12 -2.04
N ASP A 39 4.18 -0.36 -2.19
CA ASP A 39 4.93 -0.07 -3.41
C ASP A 39 4.34 -0.78 -4.65
N ARG A 40 3.97 -2.06 -4.49
CA ARG A 40 3.32 -2.85 -5.55
C ARG A 40 1.92 -2.35 -5.87
N THR A 41 1.13 -2.02 -4.86
CA THR A 41 -0.24 -1.54 -5.02
C THR A 41 -0.28 -0.18 -5.70
N LEU A 42 0.57 0.76 -5.25
CA LEU A 42 0.64 2.10 -5.84
C LEU A 42 1.21 2.10 -7.27
N GLY A 43 2.12 1.17 -7.58
CA GLY A 43 2.70 0.99 -8.92
C GLY A 43 2.00 -0.07 -9.78
N ALA A 44 0.80 -0.52 -9.39
CA ALA A 44 0.15 -1.65 -10.04
C ALA A 44 -0.16 -1.45 -11.53
N PHE A 45 -0.39 -0.21 -11.94
CA PHE A 45 -0.67 0.17 -13.32
C PHE A 45 0.58 0.47 -14.17
N ASP A 46 1.77 0.31 -13.61
CA ASP A 46 3.04 0.38 -14.36
C ASP A 46 3.32 -0.96 -15.09
N PHE A 47 2.45 -1.94 -14.92
CA PHE A 47 2.53 -3.25 -15.54
C PHE A 47 1.40 -3.49 -16.54
N ASP A 48 1.67 -4.36 -17.53
CA ASP A 48 0.68 -4.86 -18.48
C ASP A 48 0.71 -6.40 -18.49
N PRO A 49 -0.36 -7.08 -18.03
CA PRO A 49 -1.57 -6.51 -17.43
C PRO A 49 -1.33 -5.83 -16.08
N PRO A 50 -2.21 -4.89 -15.68
CA PRO A 50 -2.11 -4.25 -14.37
C PRO A 50 -2.12 -5.27 -13.24
N ARG A 51 -1.23 -5.09 -12.25
CA ARG A 51 -1.13 -6.03 -11.12
C ARG A 51 -2.13 -5.70 -10.02
N ILE A 52 -3.40 -5.65 -10.39
CA ILE A 52 -4.54 -5.45 -9.51
C ILE A 52 -5.39 -6.71 -9.47
N TRP A 53 -5.81 -7.03 -8.30
CA TRP A 53 -6.66 -8.16 -8.01
C TRP A 53 -8.14 -7.81 -8.11
N ALA A 54 -8.76 -8.14 -9.22
CA ALA A 54 -10.16 -7.76 -9.47
C ALA A 54 -11.18 -8.70 -8.85
N GLY A 55 -10.83 -9.91 -8.48
CA GLY A 55 -11.82 -10.93 -8.15
C GLY A 55 -11.46 -11.83 -6.98
N GLY A 56 -10.60 -11.39 -6.11
CA GLY A 56 -10.13 -12.21 -5.00
C GLY A 56 -8.93 -13.07 -5.38
N PRO A 57 -8.37 -13.76 -4.41
CA PRO A 57 -7.06 -14.35 -4.53
C PRO A 57 -7.04 -15.50 -5.54
N TYR A 58 -6.25 -15.35 -6.55
CA TYR A 58 -5.72 -16.43 -7.38
C TYR A 58 -4.52 -17.05 -6.71
N SER A 59 -4.60 -17.25 -5.42
CA SER A 59 -3.65 -18.09 -4.72
C SER A 59 -3.91 -19.54 -5.12
N GLY A 60 -2.92 -20.38 -5.02
CA GLY A 60 -3.02 -21.81 -5.31
C GLY A 60 -4.15 -22.55 -4.59
N ARG A 61 -4.88 -21.90 -3.66
CA ARG A 61 -6.03 -22.48 -2.95
C ARG A 61 -7.22 -22.84 -3.86
N PHE A 62 -7.26 -22.30 -5.08
CA PHE A 62 -8.25 -22.65 -6.11
C PHE A 62 -7.64 -23.39 -7.30
N GLY A 63 -6.45 -23.96 -7.14
CA GLY A 63 -5.78 -24.71 -8.20
C GLY A 63 -4.98 -23.87 -9.18
N GLY A 64 -4.85 -22.56 -8.96
CA GLY A 64 -3.95 -21.68 -9.72
C GLY A 64 -2.51 -21.70 -9.21
N ASP A 65 -1.59 -21.10 -9.96
CA ASP A 65 -0.21 -20.91 -9.54
C ASP A 65 -0.17 -19.91 -8.36
N ALA A 66 0.50 -20.29 -7.28
CA ALA A 66 0.69 -19.48 -6.07
C ALA A 66 1.51 -18.19 -6.29
N ARG A 67 1.98 -17.90 -7.52
CA ARG A 67 2.86 -16.76 -7.81
C ARG A 67 2.20 -15.60 -8.52
N PHE A 68 0.88 -15.50 -8.56
CA PHE A 68 0.22 -14.47 -9.37
C PHE A 68 0.67 -14.41 -10.82
N SER A 69 0.96 -15.56 -11.41
CA SER A 69 1.30 -15.63 -12.82
C SER A 69 0.11 -15.28 -13.72
N GLU A 70 -1.10 -15.41 -13.18
CA GLU A 70 -2.34 -15.18 -13.92
C GLU A 70 -3.18 -14.09 -13.21
N PHE A 71 -2.99 -12.85 -13.58
CA PHE A 71 -3.91 -11.78 -13.23
C PHE A 71 -5.16 -11.85 -14.13
N LEU A 72 -6.35 -11.75 -13.54
CA LEU A 72 -7.55 -11.49 -14.34
C LEU A 72 -7.43 -10.15 -15.03
N ALA A 73 -7.72 -10.15 -16.31
CA ALA A 73 -7.89 -8.89 -17.02
C ALA A 73 -9.04 -8.10 -16.38
N LEU A 74 -8.76 -6.86 -15.99
CA LEU A 74 -9.79 -5.95 -15.51
C LEU A 74 -10.76 -5.62 -16.64
N SER A 75 -12.05 -5.58 -16.35
CA SER A 75 -13.00 -4.90 -17.22
C SER A 75 -12.68 -3.39 -17.23
N ARG A 76 -13.13 -2.68 -18.27
CA ARG A 76 -12.95 -1.22 -18.35
C ARG A 76 -13.46 -0.49 -17.10
N LEU A 77 -14.57 -0.92 -16.53
CA LEU A 77 -15.14 -0.29 -15.35
C LEU A 77 -14.30 -0.54 -14.10
N GLU A 78 -13.80 -1.75 -13.93
CA GLU A 78 -12.89 -2.11 -12.83
C GLU A 78 -11.56 -1.35 -12.94
N GLU A 79 -11.00 -1.28 -14.15
CA GLU A 79 -9.79 -0.50 -14.38
C GLU A 79 -10.01 0.99 -14.06
N LEU A 80 -11.12 1.57 -14.52
CA LEU A 80 -11.47 2.96 -14.21
C LEU A 80 -11.58 3.18 -12.69
N ALA A 81 -12.26 2.29 -11.99
CA ALA A 81 -12.43 2.37 -10.53
C ALA A 81 -11.10 2.28 -9.78
N TRP A 82 -10.25 1.32 -10.14
CA TRP A 82 -8.95 1.12 -9.51
C TRP A 82 -7.97 2.26 -9.83
N ARG A 83 -7.92 2.72 -11.08
CA ARG A 83 -7.11 3.89 -11.43
C ARG A 83 -7.56 5.15 -10.68
N THR A 84 -8.86 5.35 -10.54
CA THR A 84 -9.38 6.49 -9.77
C THR A 84 -8.97 6.40 -8.31
N ARG A 85 -9.00 5.22 -7.71
CA ARG A 85 -8.60 5.00 -6.32
C ARG A 85 -7.09 5.19 -6.11
N ILE A 86 -6.27 4.63 -6.99
CA ILE A 86 -4.80 4.65 -6.83
C ILE A 86 -4.21 5.98 -7.32
N GLU A 87 -4.55 6.39 -8.55
CA GLU A 87 -3.95 7.55 -9.20
C GLU A 87 -4.68 8.85 -8.91
N GLY A 88 -5.95 8.78 -8.48
CA GLY A 88 -6.85 9.91 -8.36
C GLY A 88 -7.57 10.26 -9.67
N SER A 89 -8.47 11.23 -9.58
CA SER A 89 -9.24 11.67 -10.74
C SER A 89 -8.43 12.51 -11.73
N ARG A 90 -7.49 13.31 -11.25
CA ARG A 90 -6.56 14.12 -12.06
C ARG A 90 -7.23 14.94 -13.16
N GLY A 91 -8.45 15.43 -12.95
CA GLY A 91 -9.20 16.18 -13.95
C GLY A 91 -9.76 15.34 -15.11
N ILE A 92 -9.73 14.02 -15.01
CA ILE A 92 -10.28 13.11 -16.02
C ILE A 92 -11.79 12.98 -15.76
N ALA A 93 -12.63 13.48 -16.69
CA ALA A 93 -14.08 13.57 -16.52
C ALA A 93 -14.73 12.23 -16.16
N GLU A 94 -14.26 11.11 -16.73
CA GLU A 94 -14.79 9.77 -16.41
C GLU A 94 -14.50 9.34 -14.96
N ARG A 95 -13.48 9.93 -14.31
CA ARG A 95 -13.08 9.66 -12.92
C ARG A 95 -13.68 10.65 -11.92
N GLU A 96 -14.31 11.73 -12.42
CA GLU A 96 -14.88 12.81 -11.61
C GLU A 96 -16.40 12.85 -11.63
N TRP A 97 -17.03 11.72 -11.92
CA TRP A 97 -18.47 11.61 -11.97
C TRP A 97 -19.20 12.19 -10.73
N ASN A 98 -18.63 11.98 -9.55
CA ASN A 98 -19.14 12.49 -8.27
C ASN A 98 -18.23 13.58 -7.66
N GLY A 99 -17.41 14.23 -8.47
CA GLY A 99 -16.41 15.19 -8.03
C GLY A 99 -14.99 14.67 -8.03
N ALA A 100 -14.04 15.55 -7.70
CA ALA A 100 -12.63 15.21 -7.66
C ALA A 100 -12.32 14.16 -6.59
N VAL A 101 -11.52 13.17 -6.96
CA VAL A 101 -11.06 12.10 -6.06
C VAL A 101 -9.55 12.22 -5.89
N ARG A 102 -9.11 12.33 -4.65
CA ARG A 102 -7.71 12.26 -4.27
C ARG A 102 -7.26 10.81 -4.30
N GLY A 103 -6.19 10.51 -5.06
CA GLY A 103 -5.68 9.15 -5.17
C GLY A 103 -4.75 8.75 -4.04
N TRP A 104 -4.62 7.45 -3.80
CA TRP A 104 -3.69 6.90 -2.82
C TRP A 104 -2.25 7.35 -3.04
N GLN A 105 -1.80 7.44 -4.31
CA GLN A 105 -0.47 7.94 -4.65
C GLN A 105 -0.22 9.35 -4.12
N GLU A 106 -1.23 10.23 -4.19
CA GLU A 106 -1.15 11.60 -3.68
C GLU A 106 -1.15 11.62 -2.15
N VAL A 107 -2.02 10.84 -1.51
CA VAL A 107 -2.07 10.70 -0.04
C VAL A 107 -0.72 10.25 0.51
N TYR A 108 -0.09 9.24 -0.11
CA TYR A 108 1.22 8.77 0.32
C TYR A 108 2.32 9.82 0.14
N ARG A 109 2.39 10.47 -1.03
CA ARG A 109 3.42 11.50 -1.28
C ARG A 109 3.31 12.67 -0.32
N ASP A 110 2.09 13.18 -0.14
CA ASP A 110 1.86 14.33 0.73
C ASP A 110 2.06 13.97 2.19
N GLY A 111 1.60 12.79 2.62
CA GLY A 111 1.79 12.31 3.98
C GLY A 111 3.27 12.13 4.32
N ILE A 112 4.04 11.45 3.47
CA ILE A 112 5.48 11.27 3.67
C ILE A 112 6.21 12.63 3.65
N ALA A 113 5.86 13.52 2.72
CA ALA A 113 6.44 14.86 2.67
C ALA A 113 6.14 15.66 3.95
N ALA A 114 4.94 15.55 4.50
CA ALA A 114 4.54 16.24 5.74
C ALA A 114 5.28 15.69 6.97
N LEU A 115 5.66 14.41 7.01
CA LEU A 115 6.51 13.87 8.05
C LEU A 115 7.91 14.52 8.06
N GLY A 116 8.38 14.97 6.89
CA GLY A 116 9.66 15.66 6.71
C GLY A 116 10.87 14.76 6.57
N ALA A 117 11.91 15.26 5.91
CA ALA A 117 13.09 14.48 5.54
C ALA A 117 13.85 13.86 6.74
N GLY A 118 13.79 14.50 7.90
CA GLY A 118 14.44 14.00 9.13
C GLY A 118 13.56 13.07 9.98
N PHE A 119 12.44 12.57 9.46
CA PHE A 119 11.52 11.71 10.21
C PHE A 119 12.21 10.47 10.80
N LEU A 120 13.05 9.81 10.01
CA LEU A 120 13.73 8.57 10.42
C LEU A 120 14.79 8.78 11.52
N ASP A 121 15.28 10.02 11.69
CA ASP A 121 16.29 10.37 12.68
C ASP A 121 15.68 10.74 14.05
N ARG A 122 14.35 10.88 14.13
CA ARG A 122 13.64 11.20 15.37
C ARG A 122 13.53 9.98 16.27
N ASP A 123 13.34 10.20 17.57
CA ASP A 123 12.96 9.14 18.48
C ASP A 123 11.52 8.64 18.22
N GLY A 124 11.17 7.50 18.84
CA GLY A 124 9.87 6.87 18.61
C GLY A 124 8.68 7.74 18.99
N ALA A 125 8.77 8.48 20.09
CA ALA A 125 7.67 9.33 20.56
C ALA A 125 7.44 10.52 19.61
N ASP A 126 8.51 11.12 19.11
CA ASP A 126 8.45 12.21 18.13
C ASP A 126 7.93 11.70 16.76
N GLN A 127 8.26 10.47 16.39
CA GLN A 127 7.74 9.83 15.18
C GLN A 127 6.23 9.56 15.30
N GLU A 128 5.77 9.04 16.43
CA GLU A 128 4.34 8.82 16.71
C GLU A 128 3.57 10.14 16.70
N ALA A 129 4.11 11.19 17.35
CA ALA A 129 3.51 12.51 17.34
C ALA A 129 3.42 13.12 15.92
N ALA A 130 4.46 12.93 15.10
CA ALA A 130 4.45 13.37 13.71
C ALA A 130 3.41 12.61 12.87
N LEU A 131 3.25 11.30 13.09
CA LEU A 131 2.27 10.50 12.40
C LEU A 131 0.82 10.89 12.76
N ALA A 132 0.58 11.24 14.02
CA ALA A 132 -0.74 11.65 14.51
C ALA A 132 -1.28 12.94 13.87
N VAL A 133 -0.42 13.78 13.29
CA VAL A 133 -0.85 15.04 12.65
C VAL A 133 -1.07 14.91 11.13
N VAL A 134 -0.93 13.72 10.58
CA VAL A 134 -1.20 13.39 9.17
C VAL A 134 -2.23 12.26 9.07
N PRO A 135 -3.46 12.44 9.60
CA PRO A 135 -4.41 11.34 9.84
C PRO A 135 -4.82 10.62 8.55
N GLU A 136 -5.04 11.32 7.44
CA GLU A 136 -5.43 10.68 6.18
C GLU A 136 -4.39 9.67 5.68
N PHE A 137 -3.11 10.02 5.77
CA PHE A 137 -2.01 9.12 5.44
C PHE A 137 -1.91 7.98 6.45
N ALA A 138 -2.03 8.29 7.74
CA ALA A 138 -1.93 7.31 8.81
C ALA A 138 -3.05 6.25 8.71
N ASP A 139 -4.30 6.68 8.49
CA ASP A 139 -5.45 5.78 8.36
C ASP A 139 -5.29 4.87 7.13
N LEU A 140 -4.93 5.43 5.97
CA LEU A 140 -4.71 4.66 4.75
C LEU A 140 -3.55 3.67 4.90
N LEU A 141 -2.44 4.10 5.52
CA LEU A 141 -1.30 3.21 5.77
C LEU A 141 -1.66 2.09 6.73
N PHE A 142 -2.47 2.36 7.76
CA PHE A 142 -2.93 1.33 8.69
C PHE A 142 -3.80 0.29 7.99
N GLU A 143 -4.74 0.70 7.13
CA GLU A 143 -5.53 -0.22 6.30
C GLU A 143 -4.62 -1.10 5.45
N HIS A 144 -3.69 -0.51 4.72
CA HIS A 144 -2.74 -1.25 3.89
C HIS A 144 -1.77 -2.14 4.70
N ALA A 145 -1.40 -1.72 5.91
CA ALA A 145 -0.57 -2.54 6.79
C ALA A 145 -1.33 -3.78 7.28
N CYS A 146 -2.61 -3.63 7.62
CA CYS A 146 -3.47 -4.77 7.94
C CYS A 146 -3.63 -5.72 6.75
N GLU A 147 -3.90 -5.19 5.56
CA GLU A 147 -3.99 -5.99 4.33
C GLU A 147 -2.67 -6.71 4.03
N ALA A 148 -1.54 -6.04 4.18
CA ALA A 148 -0.22 -6.61 3.97
C ALA A 148 0.10 -7.71 4.97
N CYS A 149 -0.19 -7.50 6.26
CA CYS A 149 0.18 -8.46 7.31
C CYS A 149 -0.73 -9.69 7.31
N TYR A 150 -2.03 -9.52 7.05
CA TYR A 150 -3.02 -10.61 7.13
C TYR A 150 -3.46 -11.14 5.76
N GLY A 151 -3.02 -10.52 4.69
CA GLY A 151 -3.29 -10.96 3.32
C GLY A 151 -2.44 -12.17 2.91
N ALA A 152 -2.72 -12.71 1.73
CA ALA A 152 -1.88 -13.76 1.15
C ALA A 152 -0.52 -13.17 0.73
N PRO A 153 0.61 -13.89 0.94
CA PRO A 153 1.97 -13.39 0.66
C PRO A 153 2.19 -12.94 -0.78
N GLU A 154 1.38 -13.46 -1.69
CA GLU A 154 1.41 -13.13 -3.11
C GLU A 154 1.16 -11.63 -3.37
N TYR A 155 0.45 -10.94 -2.46
CA TYR A 155 0.19 -9.49 -2.57
C TYR A 155 1.41 -8.62 -2.22
N GLY A 156 2.48 -9.22 -1.70
CA GLY A 156 3.72 -8.53 -1.38
C GLY A 156 3.90 -8.22 0.11
N GLY A 157 3.02 -8.69 0.96
CA GLY A 157 3.15 -8.64 2.41
C GLY A 157 3.20 -10.02 3.01
N ASN A 158 2.90 -10.15 4.32
CA ASN A 158 2.81 -11.39 5.09
C ASN A 158 3.99 -12.33 4.80
N ARG A 159 5.20 -11.79 4.89
CA ARG A 159 6.43 -12.55 4.60
C ARG A 159 6.52 -13.75 5.51
N ASP A 160 6.78 -14.90 4.91
CA ASP A 160 6.91 -16.17 5.63
C ASP A 160 5.68 -16.58 6.45
N LEU A 161 4.49 -16.02 6.13
CA LEU A 161 3.26 -16.23 6.89
C LEU A 161 3.44 -15.83 8.37
N ALA A 162 4.08 -14.70 8.62
CA ALA A 162 4.48 -14.24 9.95
C ALA A 162 3.32 -13.66 10.79
N ALA A 163 2.11 -13.52 10.22
CA ALA A 163 0.91 -13.02 10.91
C ALA A 163 -0.16 -14.09 11.06
#